data_c1a1f7d78197b8e1cbc8c6c99ccf81d2
#
_entry.id   c1a1f7d78197b8e1cbc8c6c99ccf81d2
#
_cell.length_a   1.000
_cell.length_b   1.000
_cell.length_c   1.000
_cell.angle_alpha   90.00
_cell.angle_beta   90.00
_cell.angle_gamma   90.00
#
_symmetry.space_group_name_H-M   'P 1'
#
loop_
_entity.id
_entity.type
_entity.pdbx_description
1 polymer ?
#
loop_
_entity_poly.entity_id
_entity_poly.type
_entity_poly.pdbx_seq_one_letter_code
_entity_poly.pdbx_strand_id
1 'polypeptide(L)'
;MTYSLRIADIPVSERPRERLISVGAKNLSNAELLAILLATGQGKGKLSAVGLGQHILNELSKYRRDPLDVLRDIQPQELTAIHGIGPAKATTILAAIELGKRAFQRRPTEKMVIDSPDTAAAILGHELMYQSQERFAVILLDVKNQLIALKVITIGTATETLVHPREIFREVVKQSATK
;
A
#
# COMPACT_ATOMS: atom_id res chain seq x y z
N MET A 1 -2.88 25.70 26.73
CA MET A 1 -1.49 25.47 26.29
C MET A 1 -1.33 23.99 26.02
N THR A 2 -1.31 23.57 24.78
CA THR A 2 -1.14 22.14 24.44
C THR A 2 0.36 21.84 24.52
N TYR A 3 0.79 21.12 25.53
CA TYR A 3 2.17 20.67 25.68
C TYR A 3 2.45 19.63 24.61
N SER A 4 3.17 20.01 23.57
CA SER A 4 3.66 19.06 22.57
C SER A 4 4.94 18.40 23.13
N LEU A 5 4.79 17.21 23.70
CA LEU A 5 5.92 16.38 24.13
C LEU A 5 6.84 16.09 22.94
N ARG A 6 8.13 16.47 23.04
CA ARG A 6 9.15 16.08 22.08
C ARG A 6 9.49 14.60 22.28
N ILE A 7 9.90 13.90 21.21
CA ILE A 7 10.34 12.50 21.33
C ILE A 7 11.48 12.36 22.37
N ALA A 8 12.34 13.39 22.51
CA ALA A 8 13.42 13.39 23.49
C ALA A 8 12.90 13.42 24.97
N ASP A 9 11.70 13.90 25.19
CA ASP A 9 11.08 14.01 26.52
C ASP A 9 10.35 12.70 26.92
N ILE A 10 10.24 11.74 25.99
CA ILE A 10 9.63 10.42 26.21
C ILE A 10 10.72 9.44 26.66
N PRO A 11 10.43 8.52 27.62
CA PRO A 11 11.36 7.45 27.98
C PRO A 11 11.88 6.70 26.75
N VAL A 12 13.14 6.31 26.76
CA VAL A 12 13.80 5.66 25.60
C VAL A 12 12.99 4.46 25.13
N SER A 13 12.50 3.62 26.04
CA SER A 13 11.70 2.44 25.75
C SER A 13 10.36 2.72 25.03
N GLU A 14 9.88 3.96 25.10
CA GLU A 14 8.59 4.36 24.50
C GLU A 14 8.74 5.16 23.21
N ARG A 15 9.98 5.41 22.78
CA ARG A 15 10.23 6.10 21.52
C ARG A 15 9.94 5.17 20.34
N PRO A 16 9.33 5.65 19.24
CA PRO A 16 8.89 4.80 18.14
C PRO A 16 9.97 3.89 17.53
N ARG A 17 11.20 4.39 17.37
CA ARG A 17 12.31 3.60 16.81
C ARG A 17 12.75 2.48 17.74
N GLU A 18 12.90 2.79 19.00
CA GLU A 18 13.27 1.86 20.05
C GLU A 18 12.17 0.80 20.27
N ARG A 19 10.91 1.23 20.22
CA ARG A 19 9.76 0.30 20.28
C ARG A 19 9.73 -0.62 19.06
N LEU A 20 10.02 -0.12 17.86
CA LEU A 20 10.07 -0.96 16.66
C LEU A 20 11.11 -2.07 16.80
N ILE A 21 12.27 -1.75 17.39
CA ILE A 21 13.34 -2.73 17.62
C ILE A 21 12.98 -3.72 18.72
N SER A 22 12.38 -3.26 19.81
CA SER A 22 12.13 -4.09 20.99
C SER A 22 10.88 -4.96 20.89
N VAL A 23 9.79 -4.44 20.30
CA VAL A 23 8.49 -5.14 20.25
C VAL A 23 8.01 -5.46 18.82
N GLY A 24 8.73 -5.00 17.81
CA GLY A 24 8.43 -5.23 16.40
C GLY A 24 7.35 -4.30 15.83
N ALA A 25 7.36 -4.13 14.51
CA ALA A 25 6.50 -3.18 13.78
C ALA A 25 4.98 -3.44 13.98
N LYS A 26 4.57 -4.70 14.17
CA LYS A 26 3.17 -5.08 14.36
C LYS A 26 2.53 -4.46 15.62
N ASN A 27 3.34 -4.08 16.59
CA ASN A 27 2.90 -3.55 17.88
C ASN A 27 2.97 -2.01 17.94
N LEU A 28 3.27 -1.36 16.82
CA LEU A 28 3.28 0.10 16.69
C LEU A 28 1.97 0.57 16.07
N SER A 29 1.51 1.73 16.54
CA SER A 29 0.41 2.45 15.89
C SER A 29 0.83 3.03 14.52
N ASN A 30 -0.13 3.32 13.66
CA ASN A 30 0.13 3.96 12.37
C ASN A 30 0.82 5.32 12.53
N ALA A 31 0.49 6.06 13.59
CA ALA A 31 1.15 7.34 13.91
C ALA A 31 2.62 7.17 14.29
N GLU A 32 2.97 6.12 15.02
CA GLU A 32 4.37 5.80 15.36
C GLU A 32 5.15 5.36 14.13
N LEU A 33 4.56 4.54 13.25
CA LEU A 33 5.20 4.14 11.98
C LEU A 33 5.47 5.35 11.10
N LEU A 34 4.49 6.25 10.95
CA LEU A 34 4.67 7.52 10.24
C LEU A 34 5.75 8.39 10.91
N ALA A 35 5.79 8.45 12.25
CA ALA A 35 6.81 9.21 12.96
C ALA A 35 8.23 8.74 12.67
N ILE A 36 8.44 7.43 12.50
CA ILE A 36 9.74 6.85 12.13
C ILE A 36 10.14 7.32 10.73
N LEU A 37 9.22 7.30 9.76
CA LEU A 37 9.46 7.76 8.38
C LEU A 37 9.73 9.27 8.33
N LEU A 38 8.95 10.05 9.07
CA LEU A 38 9.08 11.51 9.12
C LEU A 38 10.38 11.97 9.79
N ALA A 39 10.96 11.16 10.65
CA ALA A 39 12.15 11.39 11.47
C ALA A 39 12.03 12.59 12.43
N THR A 40 11.42 13.68 11.99
CA THR A 40 11.28 14.94 12.75
C THR A 40 9.84 15.46 12.70
N GLY A 41 9.43 16.14 13.76
CA GLY A 41 8.16 16.90 13.78
C GLY A 41 8.24 18.23 13.00
N GLN A 42 7.44 19.19 13.41
CA GLN A 42 7.37 20.53 12.79
C GLN A 42 8.36 21.54 13.38
N GLY A 43 9.20 21.15 14.33
CA GLY A 43 10.15 22.04 15.00
C GLY A 43 9.74 22.41 16.43
N LYS A 44 10.54 23.28 17.05
CA LYS A 44 10.42 23.62 18.48
C LYS A 44 9.07 24.29 18.77
N GLY A 45 8.35 23.78 19.77
CA GLY A 45 7.04 24.32 20.17
C GLY A 45 5.85 23.91 19.29
N LYS A 46 6.07 23.07 18.28
CA LYS A 46 5.03 22.53 17.38
C LYS A 46 4.91 21.01 17.55
N LEU A 47 4.20 20.34 16.62
CA LEU A 47 3.94 18.91 16.70
C LEU A 47 5.26 18.09 16.71
N SER A 48 5.34 17.12 17.61
CA SER A 48 6.37 16.06 17.57
C SER A 48 6.20 15.20 16.32
N ALA A 49 7.15 14.29 16.02
CA ALA A 49 6.99 13.41 14.88
C ALA A 49 5.75 12.51 15.01
N VAL A 50 5.44 12.00 16.21
CA VAL A 50 4.22 11.20 16.47
C VAL A 50 2.97 12.08 16.32
N GLY A 51 3.00 13.28 16.88
CA GLY A 51 1.90 14.24 16.74
C GLY A 51 1.65 14.62 15.27
N LEU A 52 2.72 14.74 14.47
CA LEU A 52 2.60 15.00 13.03
C LEU A 52 2.05 13.78 12.28
N GLY A 53 2.46 12.56 12.65
CA GLY A 53 1.88 11.32 12.13
C GLY A 53 0.38 11.24 12.40
N GLN A 54 -0.04 11.53 13.64
CA GLN A 54 -1.46 11.58 14.01
C GLN A 54 -2.22 12.67 13.25
N HIS A 55 -1.61 13.85 13.06
CA HIS A 55 -2.21 14.93 12.28
C HIS A 55 -2.45 14.51 10.82
N ILE A 56 -1.49 13.84 10.19
CA ILE A 56 -1.67 13.28 8.83
C ILE A 56 -2.88 12.35 8.80
N LEU A 57 -2.93 11.35 9.70
CA LEU A 57 -4.04 10.40 9.73
C LEU A 57 -5.40 11.08 9.93
N ASN A 58 -5.46 12.12 10.78
CA ASN A 58 -6.68 12.89 11.00
C ASN A 58 -7.10 13.71 9.75
N GLU A 59 -6.14 14.29 9.05
CA GLU A 59 -6.44 15.00 7.78
C GLU A 59 -6.97 14.03 6.72
N LEU A 60 -6.35 12.85 6.59
CA LEU A 60 -6.77 11.83 5.64
C LEU A 60 -8.13 11.21 5.98
N SER A 61 -8.50 11.10 7.26
CA SER A 61 -9.82 10.58 7.67
C SER A 61 -11.00 11.45 7.21
N LYS A 62 -10.76 12.73 6.85
CA LYS A 62 -11.78 13.62 6.29
C LYS A 62 -12.33 13.14 4.94
N TYR A 63 -11.62 12.28 4.24
CA TYR A 63 -12.07 11.68 2.97
C TYR A 63 -13.12 10.58 3.14
N ARG A 64 -13.60 10.31 4.38
CA ARG A 64 -14.59 9.26 4.74
C ARG A 64 -14.18 7.85 4.29
N ARG A 65 -12.88 7.60 4.21
CA ARG A 65 -12.24 6.30 3.95
C ARG A 65 -11.22 6.02 5.06
N ASP A 66 -10.76 4.78 5.13
CA ASP A 66 -9.62 4.47 6.01
C ASP A 66 -8.42 5.34 5.63
N PRO A 67 -7.78 6.02 6.59
CA PRO A 67 -6.64 6.90 6.32
C PRO A 67 -5.48 6.21 5.58
N LEU A 68 -5.28 4.91 5.81
CA LEU A 68 -4.23 4.15 5.11
C LEU A 68 -4.58 3.88 3.66
N ASP A 69 -5.88 3.67 3.35
CA ASP A 69 -6.34 3.54 1.96
C ASP A 69 -6.15 4.86 1.19
N VAL A 70 -6.47 5.99 1.83
CA VAL A 70 -6.23 7.31 1.24
C VAL A 70 -4.73 7.52 1.04
N LEU A 71 -3.92 7.21 2.05
CA LEU A 71 -2.46 7.38 2.01
C LEU A 71 -1.80 6.53 0.90
N ARG A 72 -2.36 5.35 0.60
CA ARG A 72 -1.86 4.47 -0.47
C ARG A 72 -2.00 5.09 -1.85
N ASP A 73 -3.07 5.86 -2.08
CA ASP A 73 -3.44 6.38 -3.40
C ASP A 73 -3.19 7.90 -3.54
N ILE A 74 -2.73 8.56 -2.47
CA ILE A 74 -2.58 10.02 -2.39
C ILE A 74 -1.52 10.55 -3.36
N GLN A 75 -1.81 11.70 -3.95
CA GLN A 75 -0.85 12.39 -4.81
C GLN A 75 0.13 13.26 -4.00
N PRO A 76 1.35 13.50 -4.51
CA PRO A 76 2.35 14.33 -3.81
C PRO A 76 1.82 15.72 -3.43
N GLN A 77 1.02 16.33 -4.27
CA GLN A 77 0.45 17.65 -4.06
C GLN A 77 -0.54 17.68 -2.89
N GLU A 78 -1.38 16.65 -2.77
CA GLU A 78 -2.35 16.51 -1.68
C GLU A 78 -1.62 16.30 -0.35
N LEU A 79 -0.57 15.50 -0.34
CA LEU A 79 0.21 15.23 0.85
C LEU A 79 0.99 16.47 1.32
N THR A 80 1.53 17.26 0.39
CA THR A 80 2.21 18.53 0.71
C THR A 80 1.25 19.66 1.12
N ALA A 81 -0.04 19.55 0.82
CA ALA A 81 -1.06 20.48 1.31
C ALA A 81 -1.32 20.34 2.81
N ILE A 82 -0.96 19.20 3.42
CA ILE A 82 -1.08 18.99 4.87
C ILE A 82 -0.05 19.84 5.60
N HIS A 83 -0.53 20.67 6.51
CA HIS A 83 0.35 21.58 7.26
C HIS A 83 1.47 20.83 8.00
N GLY A 84 2.71 21.21 7.76
CA GLY A 84 3.92 20.60 8.33
C GLY A 84 4.54 19.47 7.50
N ILE A 85 3.96 19.17 6.33
CA ILE A 85 4.50 18.23 5.36
C ILE A 85 5.06 19.01 4.18
N GLY A 86 6.37 19.13 4.15
CA GLY A 86 7.08 19.64 2.98
C GLY A 86 7.42 18.54 1.97
N PRO A 87 7.99 18.90 0.81
CA PRO A 87 8.34 17.94 -0.26
C PRO A 87 9.21 16.77 0.24
N ALA A 88 10.20 17.03 1.08
CA ALA A 88 11.08 15.98 1.62
C ALA A 88 10.32 14.91 2.42
N LYS A 89 9.39 15.32 3.28
CA LYS A 89 8.58 14.38 4.07
C LYS A 89 7.57 13.63 3.19
N ALA A 90 6.94 14.33 2.25
CA ALA A 90 6.00 13.73 1.30
C ALA A 90 6.69 12.64 0.46
N THR A 91 7.85 12.93 -0.10
CA THR A 91 8.60 11.96 -0.92
C THR A 91 9.07 10.75 -0.09
N THR A 92 9.46 10.93 1.17
CA THR A 92 9.81 9.82 2.06
C THR A 92 8.62 8.87 2.27
N ILE A 93 7.44 9.39 2.56
CA ILE A 93 6.24 8.59 2.76
C ILE A 93 5.88 7.85 1.47
N LEU A 94 5.81 8.55 0.34
CA LEU A 94 5.45 7.96 -0.95
C LEU A 94 6.46 6.90 -1.40
N ALA A 95 7.75 7.14 -1.19
CA ALA A 95 8.79 6.16 -1.49
C ALA A 95 8.64 4.89 -0.62
N ALA A 96 8.32 5.04 0.67
CA ALA A 96 8.10 3.90 1.56
C ALA A 96 6.87 3.07 1.12
N ILE A 97 5.78 3.73 0.71
CA ILE A 97 4.58 3.06 0.19
C ILE A 97 4.90 2.30 -1.10
N GLU A 98 5.61 2.93 -2.03
CA GLU A 98 5.98 2.30 -3.29
C GLU A 98 6.93 1.12 -3.09
N LEU A 99 7.92 1.24 -2.19
CA LEU A 99 8.79 0.13 -1.82
C LEU A 99 8.01 -1.03 -1.19
N GLY A 100 7.05 -0.72 -0.32
CA GLY A 100 6.13 -1.71 0.24
C GLY A 100 5.35 -2.43 -0.85
N LYS A 101 4.71 -1.70 -1.77
CA LYS A 101 4.00 -2.27 -2.92
C LYS A 101 4.90 -3.22 -3.72
N ARG A 102 6.12 -2.80 -4.07
CA ARG A 102 7.09 -3.65 -4.81
C ARG A 102 7.55 -4.86 -4.02
N ALA A 103 7.74 -4.73 -2.72
CA ALA A 103 8.16 -5.84 -1.86
C ALA A 103 7.08 -6.92 -1.75
N PHE A 104 5.81 -6.51 -1.75
CA PHE A 104 4.66 -7.43 -1.70
C PHE A 104 4.18 -7.88 -3.07
N GLN A 105 4.52 -7.16 -4.16
CA GLN A 105 4.32 -7.66 -5.51
C GLN A 105 5.25 -8.86 -5.74
N ARG A 106 4.76 -10.07 -5.46
CA ARG A 106 5.46 -11.28 -5.88
C ARG A 106 5.56 -11.24 -7.41
N ARG A 107 6.75 -11.01 -7.94
CA ARG A 107 7.03 -11.44 -9.31
C ARG A 107 6.80 -12.95 -9.32
N PRO A 108 6.05 -13.49 -10.28
CA PRO A 108 5.96 -14.94 -10.42
C PRO A 108 7.40 -15.43 -10.58
N THR A 109 7.96 -16.00 -9.52
CA THR A 109 9.22 -16.74 -9.61
C THR A 109 8.96 -17.93 -10.51
N GLU A 110 9.93 -18.23 -11.37
CA GLU A 110 9.90 -19.33 -12.32
C GLU A 110 9.19 -20.56 -11.76
N LYS A 111 8.15 -21.02 -12.49
CA LYS A 111 7.44 -22.29 -12.25
C LYS A 111 6.47 -22.36 -11.06
N MET A 112 5.75 -21.28 -10.74
CA MET A 112 4.65 -21.41 -9.79
C MET A 112 3.54 -22.27 -10.41
N VAL A 113 3.26 -23.42 -9.79
CA VAL A 113 2.16 -24.32 -10.18
C VAL A 113 0.88 -23.87 -9.48
N ILE A 114 -0.20 -23.74 -10.25
CA ILE A 114 -1.54 -23.40 -9.75
C ILE A 114 -2.34 -24.71 -9.76
N ASP A 115 -2.37 -25.37 -8.64
CA ASP A 115 -3.00 -26.67 -8.46
C ASP A 115 -4.33 -26.63 -7.70
N SER A 116 -4.67 -25.48 -7.15
CA SER A 116 -5.90 -25.29 -6.38
C SER A 116 -6.54 -23.93 -6.61
N PRO A 117 -7.86 -23.81 -6.43
CA PRO A 117 -8.55 -22.51 -6.43
C PRO A 117 -7.99 -21.54 -5.39
N ASP A 118 -7.57 -22.04 -4.23
CA ASP A 118 -7.01 -21.20 -3.16
C ASP A 118 -5.67 -20.57 -3.57
N THR A 119 -4.82 -21.32 -4.26
CA THR A 119 -3.58 -20.80 -4.84
C THR A 119 -3.87 -19.72 -5.88
N ALA A 120 -4.86 -19.95 -6.75
CA ALA A 120 -5.29 -18.97 -7.74
C ALA A 120 -5.85 -17.69 -7.06
N ALA A 121 -6.71 -17.87 -6.06
CA ALA A 121 -7.28 -16.76 -5.30
C ALA A 121 -6.22 -15.95 -4.55
N ALA A 122 -5.21 -16.59 -3.97
CA ALA A 122 -4.11 -15.92 -3.29
C ALA A 122 -3.30 -15.03 -4.25
N ILE A 123 -3.09 -15.48 -5.49
CA ILE A 123 -2.36 -14.71 -6.52
C ILE A 123 -3.20 -13.55 -7.02
N LEU A 124 -4.48 -13.81 -7.36
CA LEU A 124 -5.40 -12.78 -7.83
C LEU A 124 -5.72 -11.77 -6.74
N GLY A 125 -5.79 -12.20 -5.48
CA GLY A 125 -6.07 -11.33 -4.35
C GLY A 125 -5.12 -10.14 -4.26
N HIS A 126 -3.84 -10.36 -4.46
CA HIS A 126 -2.85 -9.28 -4.47
C HIS A 126 -3.07 -8.24 -5.58
N GLU A 127 -3.58 -8.67 -6.74
CA GLU A 127 -3.81 -7.78 -7.87
C GLU A 127 -5.20 -7.11 -7.82
N LEU A 128 -6.19 -7.82 -7.27
CA LEU A 128 -7.58 -7.37 -7.26
C LEU A 128 -8.00 -6.74 -5.93
N MET A 129 -7.44 -7.18 -4.80
CA MET A 129 -7.71 -6.58 -3.49
C MET A 129 -7.21 -5.13 -3.44
N TYR A 130 -7.95 -4.29 -2.76
CA TYR A 130 -7.61 -2.88 -2.55
C TYR A 130 -7.66 -1.99 -3.80
N GLN A 131 -8.38 -2.41 -4.85
CA GLN A 131 -8.62 -1.56 -6.01
C GLN A 131 -9.90 -0.73 -5.83
N SER A 132 -9.84 0.52 -6.28
CA SER A 132 -10.99 1.44 -6.22
C SER A 132 -12.05 1.17 -7.28
N GLN A 133 -11.71 0.37 -8.28
CA GLN A 133 -12.58 -0.01 -9.40
C GLN A 133 -12.60 -1.52 -9.54
N GLU A 134 -13.75 -2.04 -9.98
CA GLU A 134 -13.90 -3.45 -10.29
C GLU A 134 -12.95 -3.85 -11.42
N ARG A 135 -12.28 -4.99 -11.27
CA ARG A 135 -11.31 -5.48 -12.27
C ARG A 135 -11.61 -6.93 -12.60
N PHE A 136 -11.50 -7.26 -13.86
CA PHE A 136 -11.49 -8.64 -14.30
C PHE A 136 -10.07 -9.02 -14.74
N ALA A 137 -9.52 -10.03 -14.11
CA ALA A 137 -8.20 -10.54 -14.38
C ALA A 137 -8.23 -12.03 -14.72
N VAL A 138 -7.28 -12.48 -15.51
CA VAL A 138 -7.09 -13.90 -15.86
C VAL A 138 -5.69 -14.35 -15.47
N ILE A 139 -5.60 -15.59 -15.02
CA ILE A 139 -4.34 -16.31 -14.85
C ILE A 139 -4.15 -17.16 -16.08
N LEU A 140 -3.03 -17.01 -16.73
CA LEU A 140 -2.65 -17.76 -17.92
C LEU A 140 -1.65 -18.86 -17.52
N LEU A 141 -1.99 -20.10 -17.83
CA LEU A 141 -1.22 -21.28 -17.43
C LEU A 141 -0.73 -22.08 -18.65
N ASP A 142 0.37 -22.79 -18.45
CA ASP A 142 0.83 -23.81 -19.37
C ASP A 142 0.13 -25.18 -19.16
N VAL A 143 0.52 -26.18 -19.94
CA VAL A 143 -0.03 -27.55 -19.85
C VAL A 143 0.18 -28.19 -18.48
N LYS A 144 1.22 -27.77 -17.75
CA LYS A 144 1.59 -28.28 -16.41
C LYS A 144 1.01 -27.43 -15.27
N ASN A 145 0.01 -26.56 -15.55
CA ASN A 145 -0.54 -25.59 -14.62
C ASN A 145 0.50 -24.58 -14.07
N GLN A 146 1.60 -24.36 -14.77
CA GLN A 146 2.58 -23.38 -14.38
C GLN A 146 2.12 -21.99 -14.81
N LEU A 147 2.29 -21.02 -13.95
CA LEU A 147 1.92 -19.63 -14.21
C LEU A 147 2.80 -19.05 -15.34
N ILE A 148 2.16 -18.67 -16.44
CA ILE A 148 2.78 -17.93 -17.55
C ILE A 148 2.66 -16.43 -17.27
N ALA A 149 1.43 -15.95 -17.00
CA ALA A 149 1.17 -14.55 -16.75
C ALA A 149 -0.15 -14.36 -15.97
N LEU A 150 -0.23 -13.24 -15.25
CA LEU A 150 -1.46 -12.67 -14.73
C LEU A 150 -1.76 -11.41 -15.55
N LYS A 151 -2.99 -11.26 -16.04
CA LYS A 151 -3.41 -10.13 -16.87
C LYS A 151 -4.73 -9.56 -16.40
N VAL A 152 -4.75 -8.26 -16.12
CA VAL A 152 -6.00 -7.51 -15.98
C VAL A 152 -6.52 -7.27 -17.39
N ILE A 153 -7.71 -7.80 -17.69
CA ILE A 153 -8.35 -7.72 -19.02
C ILE A 153 -9.18 -6.45 -19.12
N THR A 154 -10.00 -6.18 -18.08
CA THR A 154 -10.83 -4.97 -18.04
C THR A 154 -10.77 -4.34 -16.66
N ILE A 155 -10.90 -3.02 -16.68
CA ILE A 155 -11.10 -2.19 -15.48
C ILE A 155 -12.48 -1.58 -15.67
N GLY A 156 -13.41 -1.94 -14.77
CA GLY A 156 -14.79 -1.50 -14.83
C GLY A 156 -15.01 -0.09 -14.31
N THR A 157 -16.24 0.33 -14.37
CA THR A 157 -16.74 1.49 -13.63
C THR A 157 -16.96 1.11 -12.15
N ALA A 158 -17.48 2.03 -11.36
CA ALA A 158 -17.79 1.74 -9.94
C ALA A 158 -18.91 0.67 -9.76
N THR A 159 -19.64 0.33 -10.82
CA THR A 159 -20.83 -0.54 -10.77
C THR A 159 -20.83 -1.72 -11.74
N GLU A 160 -20.00 -1.70 -12.78
CA GLU A 160 -20.03 -2.75 -13.82
C GLU A 160 -18.64 -2.97 -14.44
N THR A 161 -18.33 -4.24 -14.71
CA THR A 161 -17.18 -4.67 -15.51
C THR A 161 -17.65 -5.53 -16.66
N LEU A 162 -17.54 -4.99 -17.90
CA LEU A 162 -17.86 -5.75 -19.12
C LEU A 162 -16.62 -6.51 -19.57
N VAL A 163 -16.79 -7.82 -19.77
CA VAL A 163 -15.72 -8.70 -20.24
C VAL A 163 -16.12 -9.30 -21.57
N HIS A 164 -15.32 -9.01 -22.62
CA HIS A 164 -15.51 -9.63 -23.92
C HIS A 164 -14.61 -10.86 -24.07
N PRO A 165 -15.15 -12.04 -24.38
CA PRO A 165 -14.35 -13.26 -24.58
C PRO A 165 -13.20 -13.07 -25.57
N ARG A 166 -13.37 -12.25 -26.60
CA ARG A 166 -12.33 -11.92 -27.58
C ARG A 166 -11.07 -11.36 -26.94
N GLU A 167 -11.19 -10.55 -25.91
CA GLU A 167 -10.03 -9.95 -25.24
C GLU A 167 -9.27 -10.98 -24.41
N ILE A 168 -9.99 -11.86 -23.74
CA ILE A 168 -9.40 -12.99 -23.01
C ILE A 168 -8.60 -13.87 -23.98
N PHE A 169 -9.25 -14.34 -25.05
CA PHE A 169 -8.62 -15.24 -26.03
C PHE A 169 -7.45 -14.59 -26.76
N ARG A 170 -7.48 -13.28 -26.98
CA ARG A 170 -6.34 -12.56 -27.54
C ARG A 170 -5.10 -12.68 -26.66
N GLU A 171 -5.26 -12.52 -25.33
CA GLU A 171 -4.13 -12.66 -24.42
C GLU A 171 -3.69 -14.14 -24.28
N VAL A 172 -4.62 -15.09 -24.27
CA VAL A 172 -4.32 -16.53 -24.28
C VAL A 172 -3.43 -16.89 -25.47
N VAL A 173 -3.80 -16.48 -26.69
CA VAL A 173 -3.04 -16.75 -27.90
C VAL A 173 -1.68 -16.04 -27.88
N LYS A 174 -1.66 -14.77 -27.48
CA LYS A 174 -0.44 -13.95 -27.42
C LYS A 174 0.61 -14.53 -26.47
N GLN A 175 0.17 -15.13 -25.37
CA GLN A 175 1.04 -15.72 -24.36
C GLN A 175 1.25 -17.23 -24.55
N SER A 176 0.66 -17.83 -25.60
CA SER A 176 0.68 -19.27 -25.85
C SER A 176 0.21 -20.08 -24.62
N ALA A 177 -0.78 -19.56 -23.91
CA ALA A 177 -1.35 -20.25 -22.75
C ALA A 177 -2.28 -21.38 -23.21
N THR A 178 -2.39 -22.42 -22.38
CA THR A 178 -3.22 -23.61 -22.64
C THR A 178 -4.41 -23.70 -21.69
N LYS A 179 -4.32 -23.02 -20.56
CA LYS A 179 -5.39 -22.91 -19.56
C LYS A 179 -5.45 -21.50 -19.02
#